data_4dcae0d1cccb21b62678a4be7a01fecd
#
_entry.id   4dcae0d1cccb21b62678a4be7a01fecd
#
_cell.length_a   1.000
_cell.length_b   1.000
_cell.length_c   1.000
_cell.angle_alpha   90.00
_cell.angle_beta   90.00
_cell.angle_gamma   90.00
#
_symmetry.space_group_name_H-M   'P 1'
#
loop_
_entity.id
_entity.type
_entity.pdbx_description
1 polymer ?
#
loop_
_entity_poly.entity_id
_entity_poly.type
_entity_poly.pdbx_seq_one_letter_code
_entity_poly.pdbx_strand_id
1 'polypeptide(L)'
;MQHVKELSAKLKEKKGFALKMLIGLDGFVDEIIHPVDKRQDYKTFTRIKTIGEFGERITKAAGLSTNIEMVTIQTKLGGNGPILSNALLEYGVKLTYVGALGTPDIHPVFHPMTEKAAAVYSLCNPGLTDAYEFEDGKLIMGKHSSLSSLTWEVCKKGMGGAEGIAKMVGECHLFGMENWTMLPHMSDIWQGIIDEVFPLLPATAEKPLAFFDLADPEKRTKEDIRRAMGLIGKFEQKFRTILGLNEKEVYEIAEVLGITISDSSTDKLKDTVVAVHKAMGIYCLMVHPVRTVCCAIGDEYFFTEGPYCAKPKLTTGAGDNLNAGFCLGLALNLDPLSAITLGACTSGYYVRNAKSPTFDQAIAFAEDWDAGKV
;
A
#
# COMPACT_ATOMS: atom_id res chain seq x y z
N MET A 1 -26.43 1.30 -10.35
CA MET A 1 -24.99 1.57 -10.57
C MET A 1 -24.47 0.76 -11.76
N GLN A 2 -24.67 1.30 -12.97
CA GLN A 2 -24.38 0.55 -14.22
C GLN A 2 -22.93 0.04 -14.31
N HIS A 3 -21.93 0.85 -13.90
CA HIS A 3 -20.50 0.48 -13.94
C HIS A 3 -20.13 -0.69 -13.02
N VAL A 4 -20.83 -0.89 -11.89
CA VAL A 4 -20.59 -2.04 -10.99
C VAL A 4 -21.07 -3.34 -11.63
N LYS A 5 -22.24 -3.29 -12.30
CA LYS A 5 -22.77 -4.42 -13.07
C LYS A 5 -21.83 -4.78 -14.25
N GLU A 6 -21.34 -3.77 -14.95
CA GLU A 6 -20.38 -3.97 -16.05
C GLU A 6 -19.06 -4.55 -15.56
N LEU A 7 -18.60 -4.19 -14.32
CA LEU A 7 -17.39 -4.76 -13.73
C LEU A 7 -17.48 -6.27 -13.61
N SER A 8 -18.57 -6.83 -13.03
CA SER A 8 -18.69 -8.29 -12.86
C SER A 8 -18.64 -9.03 -14.20
N ALA A 9 -19.26 -8.47 -15.25
CA ALA A 9 -19.21 -9.04 -16.60
C ALA A 9 -17.79 -9.03 -17.17
N LYS A 10 -17.09 -7.88 -17.08
CA LYS A 10 -15.70 -7.73 -17.56
C LYS A 10 -14.74 -8.67 -16.81
N LEU A 11 -14.90 -8.83 -15.49
CA LEU A 11 -14.08 -9.75 -14.70
C LEU A 11 -14.30 -11.21 -15.14
N LYS A 12 -15.54 -11.62 -15.43
CA LYS A 12 -15.82 -12.98 -15.92
C LYS A 12 -15.09 -13.29 -17.23
N GLU A 13 -14.96 -12.31 -18.12
CA GLU A 13 -14.21 -12.44 -19.39
C GLU A 13 -12.69 -12.55 -19.17
N LYS A 14 -12.19 -12.02 -18.04
CA LYS A 14 -10.76 -12.04 -17.70
C LYS A 14 -10.35 -13.25 -16.86
N LYS A 15 -11.25 -14.19 -16.54
CA LYS A 15 -10.88 -15.42 -15.83
C LYS A 15 -9.75 -16.18 -16.51
N GLY A 16 -8.82 -16.70 -15.72
CA GLY A 16 -7.67 -17.44 -16.25
C GLY A 16 -6.53 -16.54 -16.77
N PHE A 17 -6.52 -15.26 -16.42
CA PHE A 17 -5.42 -14.35 -16.75
C PHE A 17 -4.07 -14.89 -16.27
N ALA A 18 -2.99 -14.47 -16.93
CA ALA A 18 -1.61 -14.84 -16.58
C ALA A 18 -0.77 -13.56 -16.42
N LEU A 19 -0.91 -12.90 -15.28
CA LEU A 19 -0.16 -11.69 -14.96
C LEU A 19 1.03 -11.99 -14.05
N LYS A 20 2.15 -11.35 -14.34
CA LYS A 20 3.35 -11.35 -13.49
C LYS A 20 3.52 -9.97 -12.89
N MET A 21 3.75 -9.89 -11.57
CA MET A 21 4.02 -8.62 -10.88
C MET A 21 5.24 -8.74 -9.98
N LEU A 22 6.01 -7.67 -9.89
CA LEU A 22 7.15 -7.50 -9.01
C LEU A 22 6.80 -6.41 -7.99
N ILE A 23 6.72 -6.76 -6.72
CA ILE A 23 6.30 -5.85 -5.64
C ILE A 23 7.37 -5.78 -4.56
N GLY A 24 7.56 -4.62 -4.00
CA GLY A 24 8.48 -4.36 -2.87
C GLY A 24 8.28 -2.92 -2.33
N LEU A 25 9.07 -2.47 -1.36
CA LEU A 25 10.31 -3.07 -0.78
C LEU A 25 10.20 -3.26 0.72
N ASP A 26 9.13 -2.78 1.36
CA ASP A 26 8.99 -2.79 2.80
C ASP A 26 8.69 -4.18 3.39
N GLY A 27 8.43 -4.23 4.65
CA GLY A 27 7.98 -5.38 5.41
C GLY A 27 7.97 -5.01 6.89
N PHE A 28 6.85 -5.30 7.55
CA PHE A 28 6.67 -5.00 8.96
C PHE A 28 6.09 -6.21 9.69
N VAL A 29 6.52 -6.36 10.93
CA VAL A 29 5.90 -7.27 11.89
C VAL A 29 5.11 -6.40 12.85
N ASP A 30 3.78 -6.51 12.79
CA ASP A 30 2.89 -5.75 13.66
C ASP A 30 2.47 -6.62 14.84
N GLU A 31 2.87 -6.21 16.03
CA GLU A 31 2.43 -6.83 17.28
C GLU A 31 1.24 -6.06 17.86
N ILE A 32 0.12 -6.76 18.00
CA ILE A 32 -1.05 -6.22 18.69
C ILE A 32 -0.86 -6.45 20.18
N ILE A 33 -0.84 -5.37 20.96
CA ILE A 33 -0.41 -5.38 22.35
C ILE A 33 -1.51 -4.84 23.27
N HIS A 34 -1.72 -5.54 24.38
CA HIS A 34 -2.50 -5.03 25.51
C HIS A 34 -1.58 -4.62 26.65
N PRO A 35 -1.53 -3.30 27.01
CA PRO A 35 -0.84 -2.87 28.23
C PRO A 35 -1.56 -3.39 29.47
N VAL A 36 -0.80 -4.00 30.40
CA VAL A 36 -1.35 -4.59 31.63
C VAL A 36 -1.54 -3.51 32.69
N ASP A 37 -2.74 -3.46 33.26
CA ASP A 37 -2.99 -2.70 34.50
C ASP A 37 -2.63 -3.53 35.73
N LYS A 38 -3.22 -4.72 35.86
CA LYS A 38 -2.98 -5.63 36.98
C LYS A 38 -2.94 -7.07 36.49
N ARG A 39 -1.91 -7.81 36.95
CA ARG A 39 -1.82 -9.25 36.75
C ARG A 39 -2.40 -9.98 37.93
N GLN A 40 -3.35 -10.88 37.69
CA GLN A 40 -3.96 -11.73 38.72
C GLN A 40 -3.17 -13.00 38.94
N ASP A 41 -2.73 -13.64 37.85
CA ASP A 41 -1.88 -14.84 37.87
C ASP A 41 -1.06 -14.94 36.57
N TYR A 42 -0.39 -16.06 36.32
CA TYR A 42 0.46 -16.20 35.14
C TYR A 42 -0.30 -16.24 33.80
N LYS A 43 -1.62 -16.45 33.81
CA LYS A 43 -2.48 -16.48 32.60
C LYS A 43 -3.41 -15.29 32.50
N THR A 44 -3.88 -14.75 33.64
CA THR A 44 -4.94 -13.75 33.67
C THR A 44 -4.41 -12.36 34.06
N PHE A 45 -4.89 -11.36 33.37
CA PHE A 45 -4.60 -9.97 33.65
C PHE A 45 -5.77 -9.06 33.25
N THR A 46 -5.85 -7.89 33.88
CA THR A 46 -6.68 -6.79 33.38
C THR A 46 -5.79 -5.85 32.57
N ARG A 47 -6.31 -5.37 31.44
CA ARG A 47 -5.61 -4.41 30.61
C ARG A 47 -5.98 -2.98 31.00
N ILE A 48 -5.10 -2.04 30.72
CA ILE A 48 -5.42 -0.61 30.66
C ILE A 48 -6.40 -0.43 29.50
N LYS A 49 -7.57 0.20 29.77
CA LYS A 49 -8.69 0.18 28.80
C LYS A 49 -8.68 1.34 27.84
N THR A 50 -8.17 2.50 28.27
CA THR A 50 -8.24 3.73 27.48
C THR A 50 -6.88 4.36 27.28
N ILE A 51 -6.72 5.12 26.19
CA ILE A 51 -5.52 5.93 25.92
C ILE A 51 -5.32 6.95 27.05
N GLY A 52 -6.42 7.50 27.58
CA GLY A 52 -6.36 8.44 28.71
C GLY A 52 -5.74 7.82 29.96
N GLU A 53 -6.21 6.62 30.39
CA GLU A 53 -5.63 5.88 31.54
C GLU A 53 -4.15 5.55 31.33
N PHE A 54 -3.78 5.16 30.11
CA PHE A 54 -2.39 4.88 29.74
C PHE A 54 -1.53 6.15 29.83
N GLY A 55 -2.02 7.26 29.28
CA GLY A 55 -1.36 8.56 29.32
C GLY A 55 -1.17 9.07 30.75
N GLU A 56 -2.18 8.94 31.64
CA GLU A 56 -2.06 9.29 33.05
C GLU A 56 -0.98 8.48 33.77
N ARG A 57 -0.90 7.16 33.48
CA ARG A 57 0.11 6.28 34.08
C ARG A 57 1.53 6.68 33.67
N ILE A 58 1.71 7.06 32.38
CA ILE A 58 2.98 7.58 31.88
C ILE A 58 3.31 8.93 32.55
N THR A 59 2.35 9.85 32.61
CA THR A 59 2.54 11.17 33.19
C THR A 59 2.93 11.09 34.68
N LYS A 60 2.31 10.18 35.45
CA LYS A 60 2.67 9.93 36.85
C LYS A 60 4.09 9.41 37.07
N ALA A 61 4.72 8.87 36.03
CA ALA A 61 6.10 8.41 36.05
C ALA A 61 7.13 9.53 35.84
N ALA A 62 6.69 10.75 35.48
CA ALA A 62 7.60 11.88 35.28
C ALA A 62 8.45 12.16 36.54
N GLY A 63 9.77 12.15 36.38
CA GLY A 63 10.73 12.28 37.51
C GLY A 63 10.93 10.99 38.32
N LEU A 64 10.22 9.92 38.00
CA LEU A 64 10.30 8.59 38.60
C LEU A 64 10.58 7.54 37.56
N SER A 65 10.46 6.25 37.92
CA SER A 65 10.42 5.14 36.95
C SER A 65 9.14 4.34 37.12
N THR A 66 8.63 3.79 36.04
CA THR A 66 7.51 2.84 36.07
C THR A 66 7.77 1.68 35.13
N ASN A 67 7.20 0.54 35.46
CA ASN A 67 7.16 -0.62 34.56
C ASN A 67 5.71 -0.89 34.18
N ILE A 68 5.45 -1.02 32.91
CA ILE A 68 4.15 -1.44 32.36
C ILE A 68 4.42 -2.71 31.55
N GLU A 69 3.84 -3.82 32.00
CA GLU A 69 3.92 -5.08 31.26
C GLU A 69 3.13 -4.97 29.98
N MET A 70 3.70 -5.46 28.87
CA MET A 70 3.09 -5.49 27.55
C MET A 70 2.83 -6.95 27.15
N VAL A 71 1.58 -7.28 26.86
CA VAL A 71 1.21 -8.63 26.42
C VAL A 71 0.86 -8.60 24.93
N THR A 72 1.70 -9.25 24.11
CA THR A 72 1.41 -9.45 22.69
C THR A 72 0.26 -10.43 22.55
N ILE A 73 -0.86 -9.97 21.98
CA ILE A 73 -2.08 -10.75 21.75
C ILE A 73 -2.05 -11.42 20.40
N GLN A 74 -1.46 -10.76 19.42
CA GLN A 74 -1.36 -11.28 18.06
C GLN A 74 -0.17 -10.64 17.35
N THR A 75 0.52 -11.44 16.53
CA THR A 75 1.52 -10.96 15.56
C THR A 75 0.92 -11.06 14.17
N LYS A 76 0.98 -9.98 13.39
CA LYS A 76 0.42 -9.87 12.04
C LYS A 76 1.48 -9.44 11.05
N LEU A 77 1.31 -9.87 9.81
CA LEU A 77 1.98 -9.28 8.66
C LEU A 77 1.53 -7.83 8.52
N GLY A 78 2.49 -6.92 8.43
CA GLY A 78 2.32 -5.50 8.18
C GLY A 78 3.20 -5.03 7.02
N GLY A 79 3.00 -3.77 6.65
CA GLY A 79 3.65 -3.12 5.51
C GLY A 79 2.74 -3.05 4.30
N ASN A 80 2.83 -1.94 3.55
CA ASN A 80 2.01 -1.71 2.36
C ASN A 80 2.27 -2.76 1.28
N GLY A 81 3.54 -3.02 0.97
CA GLY A 81 3.95 -4.02 -0.02
C GLY A 81 3.47 -5.44 0.31
N PRO A 82 3.70 -5.98 1.52
CA PRO A 82 3.20 -7.30 1.90
C PRO A 82 1.67 -7.42 1.88
N ILE A 83 0.94 -6.39 2.33
CA ILE A 83 -0.53 -6.40 2.34
C ILE A 83 -1.07 -6.36 0.90
N LEU A 84 -0.56 -5.45 0.06
CA LEU A 84 -0.89 -5.38 -1.36
C LEU A 84 -0.58 -6.69 -2.08
N SER A 85 0.61 -7.27 -1.82
CA SER A 85 1.02 -8.54 -2.38
C SER A 85 0.09 -9.68 -1.99
N ASN A 86 -0.31 -9.74 -0.71
CA ASN A 86 -1.24 -10.75 -0.24
C ASN A 86 -2.58 -10.68 -0.98
N ALA A 87 -3.09 -9.46 -1.23
CA ALA A 87 -4.31 -9.27 -2.02
C ALA A 87 -4.15 -9.71 -3.48
N LEU A 88 -3.03 -9.38 -4.13
CA LEU A 88 -2.74 -9.81 -5.50
C LEU A 88 -2.57 -11.33 -5.63
N LEU A 89 -1.97 -11.98 -4.62
CA LEU A 89 -1.83 -13.43 -4.57
C LEU A 89 -3.18 -14.13 -4.42
N GLU A 90 -4.11 -13.59 -3.63
CA GLU A 90 -5.49 -14.12 -3.52
C GLU A 90 -6.24 -14.03 -4.86
N TYR A 91 -5.93 -13.04 -5.69
CA TYR A 91 -6.42 -12.94 -7.06
C TYR A 91 -5.79 -13.94 -8.04
N GLY A 92 -4.70 -14.59 -7.66
CA GLY A 92 -3.99 -15.55 -8.52
C GLY A 92 -2.90 -14.92 -9.40
N VAL A 93 -2.42 -13.73 -9.08
CA VAL A 93 -1.28 -13.10 -9.75
C VAL A 93 -0.01 -13.90 -9.48
N LYS A 94 0.82 -14.14 -10.51
CA LYS A 94 2.17 -14.67 -10.35
C LYS A 94 3.10 -13.57 -9.85
N LEU A 95 3.27 -13.50 -8.52
CA LEU A 95 3.96 -12.41 -7.85
C LEU A 95 5.38 -12.79 -7.42
N THR A 96 6.34 -11.92 -7.71
CA THR A 96 7.67 -11.90 -7.08
C THR A 96 7.70 -10.80 -6.03
N TYR A 97 8.11 -11.13 -4.80
CA TYR A 97 8.27 -10.14 -3.73
C TYR A 97 9.75 -9.87 -3.45
N VAL A 98 10.08 -8.60 -3.26
CA VAL A 98 11.43 -8.15 -2.88
C VAL A 98 11.30 -7.21 -1.69
N GLY A 99 12.01 -7.46 -0.57
CA GLY A 99 11.91 -6.50 0.53
C GLY A 99 12.45 -6.97 1.87
N ALA A 100 11.96 -6.32 2.92
CA ALA A 100 12.40 -6.48 4.30
C ALA A 100 11.58 -7.58 5.01
N LEU A 101 11.86 -8.85 4.76
CA LEU A 101 11.11 -9.96 5.34
C LEU A 101 11.86 -10.77 6.38
N GLY A 102 13.15 -10.50 6.57
CA GLY A 102 14.04 -11.20 7.52
C GLY A 102 15.29 -11.77 6.87
N THR A 103 16.41 -11.72 7.57
CA THR A 103 17.70 -12.30 7.18
C THR A 103 18.42 -12.86 8.40
N PRO A 104 19.06 -14.09 8.33
CA PRO A 104 19.14 -14.95 7.16
C PRO A 104 17.81 -15.65 6.78
N ASP A 105 16.89 -15.80 7.73
CA ASP A 105 15.63 -16.48 7.53
C ASP A 105 14.46 -15.48 7.47
N ILE A 106 13.46 -15.79 6.63
CA ILE A 106 12.22 -15.01 6.54
C ILE A 106 11.46 -15.16 7.87
N HIS A 107 11.00 -14.03 8.42
CA HIS A 107 10.22 -14.03 9.64
C HIS A 107 8.91 -14.82 9.44
N PRO A 108 8.51 -15.71 10.36
CA PRO A 108 7.37 -16.62 10.18
C PRO A 108 6.04 -15.95 9.83
N VAL A 109 5.84 -14.70 10.24
CA VAL A 109 4.61 -13.94 9.93
C VAL A 109 4.37 -13.77 8.44
N PHE A 110 5.43 -13.82 7.61
CA PHE A 110 5.35 -13.68 6.15
C PHE A 110 5.17 -15.01 5.42
N HIS A 111 5.33 -16.16 6.09
CA HIS A 111 5.25 -17.47 5.43
C HIS A 111 3.96 -17.66 4.63
N PRO A 112 2.74 -17.31 5.13
CA PRO A 112 1.51 -17.48 4.37
C PRO A 112 1.48 -16.73 3.03
N MET A 113 2.20 -15.59 2.93
CA MET A 113 2.36 -14.82 1.70
C MET A 113 3.47 -15.42 0.82
N THR A 114 4.63 -15.71 1.41
CA THR A 114 5.81 -16.14 0.65
C THR A 114 5.67 -17.54 0.07
N GLU A 115 4.90 -18.42 0.70
CA GLU A 115 4.56 -19.76 0.18
C GLU A 115 3.70 -19.71 -1.09
N LYS A 116 2.91 -18.64 -1.28
CA LYS A 116 2.09 -18.43 -2.48
C LYS A 116 2.85 -17.69 -3.58
N ALA A 117 3.89 -16.94 -3.22
CA ALA A 117 4.67 -16.14 -4.16
C ALA A 117 5.48 -17.03 -5.13
N ALA A 118 5.65 -16.57 -6.36
CA ALA A 118 6.45 -17.27 -7.38
C ALA A 118 7.96 -17.22 -7.06
N ALA A 119 8.41 -16.11 -6.44
CA ALA A 119 9.77 -15.94 -5.93
C ALA A 119 9.77 -14.89 -4.81
N VAL A 120 10.75 -14.99 -3.91
CA VAL A 120 10.94 -14.06 -2.80
C VAL A 120 12.42 -13.72 -2.65
N TYR A 121 12.73 -12.44 -2.54
CA TYR A 121 14.06 -11.92 -2.26
C TYR A 121 13.99 -11.11 -0.96
N SER A 122 14.34 -11.75 0.16
CA SER A 122 14.43 -11.06 1.45
C SER A 122 15.79 -10.40 1.59
N LEU A 123 15.79 -9.06 1.69
CA LEU A 123 17.00 -8.24 1.60
C LEU A 123 17.51 -7.78 2.97
N CYS A 124 16.61 -7.62 3.94
CA CYS A 124 16.95 -7.20 5.30
C CYS A 124 15.86 -7.61 6.29
N ASN A 125 16.07 -7.29 7.58
CA ASN A 125 15.07 -7.53 8.60
C ASN A 125 13.90 -6.53 8.49
N PRO A 126 12.66 -6.95 8.81
CA PRO A 126 11.48 -6.10 8.76
C PRO A 126 11.54 -4.97 9.79
N GLY A 127 10.76 -3.93 9.56
CA GLY A 127 10.37 -2.99 10.60
C GLY A 127 9.50 -3.68 11.64
N LEU A 128 9.51 -3.20 12.87
CA LEU A 128 8.65 -3.69 13.94
C LEU A 128 7.67 -2.60 14.32
N THR A 129 6.43 -3.00 14.61
CA THR A 129 5.38 -2.08 15.05
C THR A 129 4.70 -2.63 16.29
N ASP A 130 4.69 -1.85 17.35
CA ASP A 130 3.90 -2.11 18.55
C ASP A 130 2.55 -1.36 18.42
N ALA A 131 1.46 -2.09 18.22
CA ALA A 131 0.11 -1.55 18.10
C ALA A 131 -0.65 -1.78 19.41
N TYR A 132 -0.68 -0.78 20.25
CA TYR A 132 -1.42 -0.81 21.53
C TYR A 132 -2.90 -0.59 21.27
N GLU A 133 -3.74 -1.58 21.58
CA GLU A 133 -5.19 -1.52 21.39
C GLU A 133 -5.91 -1.16 22.68
N PHE A 134 -6.71 -0.10 22.63
CA PHE A 134 -7.58 0.40 23.69
C PHE A 134 -9.06 0.36 23.25
N GLU A 135 -9.97 0.58 24.17
CA GLU A 135 -11.42 0.65 23.87
C GLU A 135 -11.79 1.94 23.12
N ASP A 136 -11.00 3.00 23.30
CA ASP A 136 -11.20 4.33 22.71
C ASP A 136 -10.24 4.65 21.56
N GLY A 137 -9.36 3.72 21.15
CA GLY A 137 -8.45 3.95 20.04
C GLY A 137 -7.26 3.01 19.99
N LYS A 138 -6.27 3.40 19.18
CA LYS A 138 -5.04 2.64 18.97
C LYS A 138 -3.84 3.58 18.94
N LEU A 139 -2.73 3.17 19.56
CA LEU A 139 -1.43 3.81 19.41
C LEU A 139 -0.50 2.90 18.63
N ILE A 140 0.11 3.43 17.58
CA ILE A 140 1.04 2.69 16.70
C ILE A 140 2.44 3.26 16.93
N MET A 141 3.35 2.44 17.47
CA MET A 141 4.73 2.81 17.76
C MET A 141 5.69 2.00 16.89
N GLY A 142 6.26 2.65 15.88
CA GLY A 142 7.15 2.00 14.92
C GLY A 142 8.62 1.98 15.38
N LYS A 143 9.29 0.85 15.14
CA LYS A 143 10.73 0.64 15.33
C LYS A 143 11.34 0.29 13.97
N HIS A 144 11.78 1.30 13.22
CA HIS A 144 12.11 1.19 11.79
C HIS A 144 13.62 1.13 11.51
N SER A 145 14.48 1.05 12.52
CA SER A 145 15.93 1.10 12.36
C SER A 145 16.51 0.01 11.44
N SER A 146 15.89 -1.17 11.40
CA SER A 146 16.28 -2.26 10.50
C SER A 146 16.17 -1.88 9.02
N LEU A 147 15.18 -1.05 8.67
CA LEU A 147 14.91 -0.62 7.29
C LEU A 147 15.99 0.32 6.73
N SER A 148 16.81 0.94 7.58
CA SER A 148 17.94 1.76 7.15
C SER A 148 19.05 0.95 6.47
N SER A 149 19.05 -0.37 6.63
CA SER A 149 19.98 -1.26 5.91
C SER A 149 19.58 -1.54 4.46
N LEU A 150 18.33 -1.25 4.07
CA LEU A 150 17.83 -1.46 2.71
C LEU A 150 18.30 -0.32 1.80
N THR A 151 19.45 -0.49 1.18
CA THR A 151 20.10 0.47 0.27
C THR A 151 20.09 -0.04 -1.17
N TRP A 152 20.41 0.82 -2.14
CA TRP A 152 20.55 0.40 -3.54
C TRP A 152 21.56 -0.75 -3.71
N GLU A 153 22.71 -0.69 -3.01
CA GLU A 153 23.73 -1.74 -3.08
C GLU A 153 23.21 -3.08 -2.53
N VAL A 154 22.41 -3.06 -1.46
CA VAL A 154 21.77 -4.25 -0.92
C VAL A 154 20.76 -4.82 -1.93
N CYS A 155 19.96 -3.98 -2.58
CA CYS A 155 19.05 -4.40 -3.64
C CYS A 155 19.80 -5.06 -4.80
N LYS A 156 20.84 -4.43 -5.32
CA LYS A 156 21.66 -5.00 -6.39
C LYS A 156 22.24 -6.36 -6.01
N LYS A 157 22.90 -6.43 -4.85
CA LYS A 157 23.50 -7.69 -4.37
C LYS A 157 22.49 -8.82 -4.22
N GLY A 158 21.31 -8.51 -3.67
CA GLY A 158 20.27 -9.51 -3.41
C GLY A 158 19.50 -9.96 -4.65
N MET A 159 19.48 -9.14 -5.71
CA MET A 159 18.68 -9.38 -6.91
C MET A 159 19.51 -9.70 -8.17
N GLY A 160 20.81 -9.99 -8.04
CA GLY A 160 21.68 -10.39 -9.15
C GLY A 160 22.19 -9.24 -10.01
N GLY A 161 22.44 -8.08 -9.40
CA GLY A 161 22.95 -6.87 -10.07
C GLY A 161 21.86 -6.10 -10.80
N ALA A 162 22.27 -5.03 -11.49
CA ALA A 162 21.36 -4.25 -12.32
C ALA A 162 20.71 -5.09 -13.44
N GLU A 163 21.47 -6.03 -14.00
CA GLU A 163 20.99 -6.98 -15.02
C GLU A 163 19.91 -7.92 -14.49
N GLY A 164 20.09 -8.46 -13.26
CA GLY A 164 19.09 -9.30 -12.60
C GLY A 164 17.79 -8.54 -12.34
N ILE A 165 17.90 -7.30 -11.86
CA ILE A 165 16.76 -6.41 -11.65
C ILE A 165 16.09 -6.09 -13.00
N ALA A 166 16.86 -5.72 -14.02
CA ALA A 166 16.33 -5.40 -15.36
C ALA A 166 15.56 -6.58 -15.98
N LYS A 167 16.06 -7.81 -15.79
CA LYS A 167 15.36 -9.01 -16.23
C LYS A 167 14.03 -9.19 -15.53
N MET A 168 13.99 -9.08 -14.19
CA MET A 168 12.74 -9.23 -13.42
C MET A 168 11.72 -8.15 -13.78
N VAL A 169 12.15 -6.90 -13.87
CA VAL A 169 11.31 -5.76 -14.25
C VAL A 169 10.82 -5.88 -15.68
N GLY A 170 11.68 -6.30 -16.62
CA GLY A 170 11.33 -6.48 -18.03
C GLY A 170 10.34 -7.62 -18.30
N GLU A 171 10.18 -8.56 -17.35
CA GLU A 171 9.23 -9.68 -17.47
C GLU A 171 7.89 -9.42 -16.76
N CYS A 172 7.75 -8.36 -15.98
CA CYS A 172 6.54 -8.08 -15.23
C CYS A 172 5.58 -7.14 -15.97
N HIS A 173 4.29 -7.28 -15.70
CA HIS A 173 3.23 -6.40 -16.21
C HIS A 173 3.07 -5.17 -15.31
N LEU A 174 3.46 -5.31 -14.03
CA LEU A 174 3.46 -4.24 -13.05
C LEU A 174 4.66 -4.38 -12.10
N PHE A 175 5.35 -3.26 -11.86
CA PHE A 175 6.40 -3.08 -10.87
C PHE A 175 5.89 -2.13 -9.79
N GLY A 176 5.65 -2.61 -8.56
CA GLY A 176 5.17 -1.83 -7.44
C GLY A 176 6.26 -1.53 -6.42
N MET A 177 6.36 -0.27 -5.99
CA MET A 177 7.32 0.20 -5.01
C MET A 177 6.59 0.96 -3.91
N GLU A 178 6.37 0.24 -2.81
CA GLU A 178 5.52 0.66 -1.71
C GLU A 178 6.30 1.30 -0.57
N ASN A 179 5.60 2.17 0.19
CA ASN A 179 6.06 2.67 1.48
C ASN A 179 7.35 3.49 1.43
N TRP A 180 7.38 4.52 0.55
CA TRP A 180 8.53 5.42 0.44
C TRP A 180 8.92 6.08 1.76
N THR A 181 7.93 6.47 2.56
CA THR A 181 8.16 7.27 3.78
C THR A 181 8.97 6.53 4.83
N MET A 182 8.69 5.23 5.03
CA MET A 182 9.35 4.44 6.07
C MET A 182 10.68 3.83 5.63
N LEU A 183 11.01 3.89 4.34
CA LEU A 183 12.26 3.40 3.76
C LEU A 183 13.22 4.57 3.50
N PRO A 184 14.21 4.84 4.39
CA PRO A 184 15.04 6.03 4.31
C PRO A 184 15.77 6.21 2.99
N HIS A 185 16.16 5.11 2.35
CA HIS A 185 16.94 5.11 1.09
C HIS A 185 16.08 4.87 -0.16
N MET A 186 14.74 4.91 -0.08
CA MET A 186 13.89 4.60 -1.22
C MET A 186 14.14 5.52 -2.41
N SER A 187 14.34 6.83 -2.18
CA SER A 187 14.67 7.76 -3.26
C SER A 187 16.02 7.45 -3.92
N ASP A 188 17.00 6.94 -3.17
CA ASP A 188 18.29 6.52 -3.71
C ASP A 188 18.17 5.20 -4.50
N ILE A 189 17.30 4.29 -4.05
CA ILE A 189 16.96 3.06 -4.78
C ILE A 189 16.29 3.42 -6.11
N TRP A 190 15.32 4.33 -6.13
CA TRP A 190 14.68 4.80 -7.37
C TRP A 190 15.67 5.45 -8.30
N GLN A 191 16.58 6.29 -7.77
CA GLN A 191 17.65 6.89 -8.59
C GLN A 191 18.56 5.82 -9.19
N GLY A 192 18.97 4.81 -8.40
CA GLY A 192 19.78 3.68 -8.87
C GLY A 192 19.09 2.87 -9.98
N ILE A 193 17.77 2.64 -9.86
CA ILE A 193 16.96 1.99 -10.91
C ILE A 193 16.98 2.83 -12.19
N ILE A 194 16.80 4.15 -12.09
CA ILE A 194 16.82 5.05 -13.24
C ILE A 194 18.20 5.04 -13.91
N ASP A 195 19.26 5.11 -13.14
CA ASP A 195 20.63 5.27 -13.67
C ASP A 195 21.21 3.95 -14.20
N GLU A 196 20.95 2.82 -13.53
CA GLU A 196 21.61 1.55 -13.83
C GLU A 196 20.67 0.52 -14.48
N VAL A 197 19.35 0.53 -14.20
CA VAL A 197 18.42 -0.48 -14.73
C VAL A 197 17.73 0.00 -16.01
N PHE A 198 17.29 1.26 -16.07
CA PHE A 198 16.60 1.79 -17.26
C PHE A 198 17.37 1.63 -18.57
N PRO A 199 18.70 1.82 -18.61
CA PRO A 199 19.48 1.57 -19.84
C PRO A 199 19.44 0.13 -20.32
N LEU A 200 19.19 -0.83 -19.42
CA LEU A 200 19.15 -2.26 -19.69
C LEU A 200 17.75 -2.76 -20.09
N LEU A 201 16.70 -1.96 -19.83
CA LEU A 201 15.34 -2.33 -20.17
C LEU A 201 15.12 -2.27 -21.70
N PRO A 202 14.48 -3.31 -22.28
CA PRO A 202 14.19 -3.31 -23.70
C PRO A 202 13.23 -2.17 -24.08
N ALA A 203 13.30 -1.72 -25.33
CA ALA A 203 12.25 -0.91 -25.91
C ALA A 203 11.02 -1.80 -26.15
N THR A 204 9.91 -1.50 -25.48
CA THR A 204 8.65 -2.23 -25.64
C THR A 204 7.62 -1.35 -26.34
N ALA A 205 6.78 -1.95 -27.18
CA ALA A 205 5.68 -1.23 -27.86
C ALA A 205 4.64 -0.73 -26.84
N GLU A 206 4.41 -1.50 -25.78
CA GLU A 206 3.56 -1.13 -24.65
C GLU A 206 4.39 -1.14 -23.37
N LYS A 207 4.40 0.01 -22.68
CA LYS A 207 5.12 0.15 -21.42
C LYS A 207 4.39 -0.62 -20.32
N PRO A 208 5.10 -1.37 -19.46
CA PRO A 208 4.53 -1.97 -18.27
C PRO A 208 4.07 -0.88 -17.28
N LEU A 209 3.30 -1.27 -16.27
CA LEU A 209 2.87 -0.38 -15.20
C LEU A 209 3.96 -0.26 -14.13
N ALA A 210 4.15 0.95 -13.59
CA ALA A 210 4.88 1.16 -12.32
C ALA A 210 3.93 1.79 -11.32
N PHE A 211 3.81 1.22 -10.12
CA PHE A 211 2.95 1.71 -9.05
C PHE A 211 3.78 2.18 -7.85
N PHE A 212 3.40 3.33 -7.31
CA PHE A 212 4.02 3.95 -6.15
C PHE A 212 2.99 4.28 -5.10
N ASP A 213 3.31 3.96 -3.83
CA ASP A 213 2.61 4.39 -2.63
C ASP A 213 3.60 5.05 -1.66
N LEU A 214 3.24 6.19 -1.08
CA LEU A 214 4.15 6.97 -0.25
C LEU A 214 4.06 6.59 1.23
N ALA A 215 2.89 6.26 1.74
CA ALA A 215 2.60 5.93 3.13
C ALA A 215 2.93 7.07 4.12
N ASP A 216 2.08 8.10 4.22
CA ASP A 216 2.21 9.24 5.13
C ASP A 216 3.42 10.15 4.82
N PRO A 217 3.50 10.82 3.66
CA PRO A 217 4.66 11.62 3.24
C PRO A 217 4.96 12.80 4.17
N GLU A 218 4.01 13.30 4.97
CA GLU A 218 4.23 14.41 5.92
C GLU A 218 5.34 14.16 6.94
N LYS A 219 5.73 12.90 7.15
CA LYS A 219 6.84 12.51 8.04
C LYS A 219 8.21 12.82 7.45
N ARG A 220 8.27 13.21 6.20
CA ARG A 220 9.50 13.58 5.48
C ARG A 220 9.55 15.09 5.24
N THR A 221 10.71 15.61 4.89
CA THR A 221 10.82 17.03 4.54
C THR A 221 10.18 17.34 3.19
N LYS A 222 9.78 18.60 2.99
CA LYS A 222 9.24 19.04 1.68
C LYS A 222 10.24 18.88 0.54
N GLU A 223 11.55 18.98 0.82
CA GLU A 223 12.63 18.73 -0.13
C GLU A 223 12.68 17.26 -0.53
N ASP A 224 12.57 16.34 0.44
CA ASP A 224 12.53 14.91 0.17
C ASP A 224 11.30 14.54 -0.67
N ILE A 225 10.12 15.06 -0.31
CA ILE A 225 8.88 14.84 -1.07
C ILE A 225 9.05 15.37 -2.50
N ARG A 226 9.58 16.58 -2.69
CA ARG A 226 9.80 17.16 -4.02
C ARG A 226 10.77 16.34 -4.85
N ARG A 227 11.85 15.82 -4.22
CA ARG A 227 12.78 14.88 -4.86
C ARG A 227 12.05 13.60 -5.28
N ALA A 228 11.26 13.01 -4.41
CA ALA A 228 10.49 11.80 -4.68
C ALA A 228 9.54 11.99 -5.88
N MET A 229 8.78 13.10 -5.89
CA MET A 229 7.89 13.43 -7.02
C MET A 229 8.65 13.54 -8.34
N GLY A 230 9.80 14.21 -8.33
CA GLY A 230 10.67 14.32 -9.52
C GLY A 230 11.20 12.96 -9.99
N LEU A 231 11.51 12.04 -9.07
CA LEU A 231 11.94 10.68 -9.43
C LEU A 231 10.79 9.85 -9.99
N ILE A 232 9.62 9.86 -9.34
CA ILE A 232 8.41 9.16 -9.84
C ILE A 232 8.08 9.62 -11.26
N GLY A 233 8.11 10.93 -11.53
CA GLY A 233 7.90 11.45 -12.87
C GLY A 233 8.89 10.91 -13.92
N LYS A 234 10.14 10.63 -13.55
CA LYS A 234 11.13 10.03 -14.48
C LYS A 234 10.82 8.59 -14.86
N PHE A 235 10.07 7.85 -14.03
CA PHE A 235 9.65 6.49 -14.37
C PHE A 235 8.74 6.46 -15.60
N GLU A 236 8.04 7.54 -15.93
CA GLU A 236 7.23 7.65 -17.16
C GLU A 236 8.04 7.43 -18.44
N GLN A 237 9.38 7.54 -18.40
CA GLN A 237 10.24 7.24 -19.55
C GLN A 237 10.15 5.76 -19.97
N LYS A 238 9.97 4.85 -19.02
CA LYS A 238 9.98 3.38 -19.25
C LYS A 238 8.66 2.69 -18.90
N PHE A 239 7.78 3.33 -18.12
CA PHE A 239 6.56 2.76 -17.57
C PHE A 239 5.36 3.66 -17.84
N ARG A 240 4.17 3.11 -17.71
CA ARG A 240 2.95 3.86 -17.41
C ARG A 240 2.92 4.02 -15.89
N THR A 241 3.27 5.19 -15.41
CA THR A 241 3.52 5.44 -13.98
C THR A 241 2.23 5.80 -13.25
N ILE A 242 1.97 5.11 -12.17
CA ILE A 242 0.80 5.29 -11.29
C ILE A 242 1.29 5.77 -9.93
N LEU A 243 0.71 6.84 -9.41
CA LEU A 243 0.84 7.26 -8.03
C LEU A 243 -0.49 7.07 -7.31
N GLY A 244 -0.50 6.24 -6.26
CA GLY A 244 -1.64 6.04 -5.36
C GLY A 244 -1.51 6.92 -4.13
N LEU A 245 -2.56 7.67 -3.78
CA LEU A 245 -2.59 8.55 -2.62
C LEU A 245 -3.94 8.44 -1.89
N ASN A 246 -3.93 8.68 -0.58
CA ASN A 246 -5.18 8.99 0.12
C ASN A 246 -5.55 10.47 -0.04
N GLU A 247 -6.73 10.86 0.46
CA GLU A 247 -7.23 12.24 0.34
C GLU A 247 -6.30 13.26 1.01
N LYS A 248 -5.74 12.96 2.18
CA LYS A 248 -4.82 13.84 2.90
C LYS A 248 -3.53 14.04 2.10
N GLU A 249 -2.95 12.93 1.63
CA GLU A 249 -1.69 12.91 0.90
C GLU A 249 -1.76 13.74 -0.39
N VAL A 250 -2.86 13.70 -1.15
CA VAL A 250 -2.96 14.48 -2.39
C VAL A 250 -2.92 15.99 -2.11
N TYR A 251 -3.50 16.46 -1.00
CA TYR A 251 -3.40 17.87 -0.60
C TYR A 251 -1.98 18.25 -0.16
N GLU A 252 -1.28 17.36 0.56
CA GLU A 252 0.12 17.55 0.96
C GLU A 252 1.05 17.64 -0.27
N ILE A 253 0.86 16.75 -1.24
CA ILE A 253 1.61 16.78 -2.50
C ILE A 253 1.30 18.06 -3.28
N ALA A 254 0.04 18.48 -3.35
CA ALA A 254 -0.35 19.73 -4.00
C ALA A 254 0.38 20.94 -3.36
N GLU A 255 0.43 21.00 -2.02
CA GLU A 255 1.17 22.06 -1.31
C GLU A 255 2.66 22.04 -1.65
N VAL A 256 3.31 20.86 -1.65
CA VAL A 256 4.74 20.72 -1.98
C VAL A 256 5.04 21.13 -3.43
N LEU A 257 4.13 20.85 -4.35
CA LEU A 257 4.23 21.26 -5.77
C LEU A 257 3.87 22.73 -6.01
N GLY A 258 3.42 23.47 -4.99
CA GLY A 258 3.00 24.86 -5.10
C GLY A 258 1.68 25.04 -5.83
N ILE A 259 0.83 24.03 -5.82
CA ILE A 259 -0.48 24.04 -6.45
C ILE A 259 -1.49 24.65 -5.49
N THR A 260 -2.20 25.70 -5.95
CA THR A 260 -3.27 26.35 -5.21
C THR A 260 -4.59 26.17 -5.95
N ILE A 261 -5.59 25.62 -5.27
CA ILE A 261 -6.94 25.48 -5.80
C ILE A 261 -7.77 26.66 -5.35
N SER A 262 -8.54 27.23 -6.29
CA SER A 262 -9.42 28.38 -6.01
C SER A 262 -10.41 28.08 -4.90
N ASP A 263 -10.65 29.05 -4.00
CA ASP A 263 -11.69 28.95 -2.96
C ASP A 263 -13.11 28.88 -3.55
N SER A 264 -13.30 29.29 -4.81
CA SER A 264 -14.57 29.17 -5.55
C SER A 264 -14.79 27.78 -6.17
N SER A 265 -13.83 26.84 -6.05
CA SER A 265 -14.00 25.47 -6.54
C SER A 265 -15.20 24.80 -5.85
N THR A 266 -16.07 24.20 -6.66
CA THR A 266 -17.21 23.39 -6.18
C THR A 266 -16.83 21.94 -5.88
N ASP A 267 -15.67 21.47 -6.38
CA ASP A 267 -15.12 20.15 -6.12
C ASP A 267 -13.59 20.24 -5.97
N LYS A 268 -13.16 20.63 -4.77
CA LYS A 268 -11.74 20.84 -4.45
C LYS A 268 -10.90 19.57 -4.64
N LEU A 269 -11.46 18.40 -4.34
CA LEU A 269 -10.72 17.14 -4.51
C LEU A 269 -10.43 16.88 -5.98
N LYS A 270 -11.45 16.93 -6.83
CA LYS A 270 -11.30 16.76 -8.29
C LYS A 270 -10.28 17.73 -8.87
N ASP A 271 -10.42 19.01 -8.57
CA ASP A 271 -9.54 20.04 -9.09
C ASP A 271 -8.09 19.82 -8.62
N THR A 272 -7.88 19.40 -7.35
CA THR A 272 -6.56 19.04 -6.82
C THR A 272 -5.97 17.84 -7.54
N VAL A 273 -6.76 16.76 -7.70
CA VAL A 273 -6.30 15.53 -8.39
C VAL A 273 -5.87 15.84 -9.82
N VAL A 274 -6.68 16.58 -10.57
CA VAL A 274 -6.38 16.96 -11.95
C VAL A 274 -5.12 17.84 -12.02
N ALA A 275 -5.00 18.82 -11.12
CA ALA A 275 -3.85 19.72 -11.11
C ALA A 275 -2.55 19.01 -10.73
N VAL A 276 -2.57 18.14 -9.72
CA VAL A 276 -1.41 17.33 -9.31
C VAL A 276 -1.02 16.36 -10.43
N HIS A 277 -1.98 15.64 -11.01
CA HIS A 277 -1.72 14.73 -12.14
C HIS A 277 -1.01 15.46 -13.29
N LYS A 278 -1.54 16.63 -13.69
CA LYS A 278 -0.95 17.44 -14.76
C LYS A 278 0.46 17.92 -14.40
N ALA A 279 0.69 18.33 -13.15
CA ALA A 279 2.00 18.80 -12.70
C ALA A 279 3.03 17.67 -12.65
N MET A 280 2.61 16.45 -12.28
CA MET A 280 3.46 15.26 -12.24
C MET A 280 3.80 14.73 -13.63
N GLY A 281 2.94 14.89 -14.63
CA GLY A 281 3.13 14.39 -15.99
C GLY A 281 3.25 12.86 -16.06
N ILE A 282 2.56 12.13 -15.19
CA ILE A 282 2.54 10.66 -15.12
C ILE A 282 1.29 10.09 -15.77
N TYR A 283 1.30 8.80 -16.06
CA TYR A 283 0.16 8.12 -16.68
C TYR A 283 -1.11 8.22 -15.84
N CYS A 284 -1.03 7.99 -14.53
CA CYS A 284 -2.21 7.99 -13.66
C CYS A 284 -1.91 8.51 -12.26
N LEU A 285 -2.77 9.37 -11.76
CA LEU A 285 -2.89 9.68 -10.33
C LEU A 285 -4.19 9.10 -9.82
N MET A 286 -4.12 8.16 -8.86
CA MET A 286 -5.28 7.58 -8.21
C MET A 286 -5.37 8.10 -6.77
N VAL A 287 -6.59 8.49 -6.34
CA VAL A 287 -6.83 8.97 -4.97
C VAL A 287 -8.04 8.24 -4.38
N HIS A 288 -7.87 7.79 -3.12
CA HIS A 288 -8.89 7.01 -2.42
C HIS A 288 -9.31 7.64 -1.07
N PRO A 289 -10.25 8.58 -1.06
CA PRO A 289 -10.97 8.96 0.15
C PRO A 289 -11.71 7.76 0.78
N VAL A 290 -12.22 7.94 2.01
CA VAL A 290 -12.87 6.85 2.76
C VAL A 290 -14.11 6.25 2.05
N ARG A 291 -14.85 7.06 1.29
CA ARG A 291 -16.13 6.66 0.68
C ARG A 291 -16.08 6.55 -0.84
N THR A 292 -15.04 7.05 -1.44
CA THR A 292 -14.97 7.25 -2.88
C THR A 292 -13.58 6.84 -3.39
N VAL A 293 -13.48 6.61 -4.68
CA VAL A 293 -12.20 6.44 -5.38
C VAL A 293 -12.25 7.24 -6.65
N CYS A 294 -11.16 7.92 -6.97
CA CYS A 294 -11.05 8.64 -8.23
C CYS A 294 -9.67 8.47 -8.85
N CYS A 295 -9.56 8.71 -10.14
CA CYS A 295 -8.26 8.82 -10.81
C CYS A 295 -8.32 9.84 -11.94
N ALA A 296 -7.15 10.40 -12.26
CA ALA A 296 -6.91 11.19 -13.45
C ALA A 296 -5.96 10.41 -14.38
N ILE A 297 -6.34 10.25 -15.64
CA ILE A 297 -5.56 9.58 -16.71
C ILE A 297 -5.68 10.42 -17.97
N GLY A 298 -4.57 10.90 -18.53
CA GLY A 298 -4.59 11.85 -19.63
C GLY A 298 -5.33 13.14 -19.21
N ASP A 299 -6.33 13.57 -20.00
CA ASP A 299 -7.15 14.74 -19.70
C ASP A 299 -8.49 14.36 -19.04
N GLU A 300 -8.69 13.11 -18.68
CA GLU A 300 -9.96 12.60 -18.13
C GLU A 300 -9.87 12.36 -16.62
N TYR A 301 -11.01 12.56 -15.95
CA TYR A 301 -11.18 12.28 -14.52
C TYR A 301 -12.30 11.26 -14.33
N PHE A 302 -12.01 10.21 -13.61
CA PHE A 302 -12.92 9.11 -13.29
C PHE A 302 -13.20 9.07 -11.80
N PHE A 303 -14.42 8.70 -11.45
CA PHE A 303 -14.89 8.70 -10.06
C PHE A 303 -15.89 7.57 -9.82
N THR A 304 -15.84 6.97 -8.66
CA THR A 304 -16.84 6.03 -8.17
C THR A 304 -17.04 6.17 -6.65
N GLU A 305 -18.26 5.97 -6.18
CA GLU A 305 -18.52 5.73 -4.77
C GLU A 305 -18.13 4.26 -4.46
N GLY A 306 -17.62 4.03 -3.24
CA GLY A 306 -17.31 2.69 -2.75
C GLY A 306 -18.49 2.02 -2.03
N PRO A 307 -18.46 0.69 -1.83
CA PRO A 307 -19.44 -0.01 -1.01
C PRO A 307 -19.15 0.27 0.48
N TYR A 308 -19.65 1.39 0.98
CA TYR A 308 -19.38 1.85 2.35
C TYR A 308 -19.78 0.83 3.41
N CYS A 309 -18.90 0.61 4.40
CA CYS A 309 -19.13 -0.28 5.54
C CYS A 309 -19.11 0.52 6.85
N ALA A 310 -20.27 0.65 7.50
CA ALA A 310 -20.41 1.41 8.74
C ALA A 310 -19.71 0.76 9.95
N LYS A 311 -19.55 -0.57 9.94
CA LYS A 311 -18.93 -1.35 11.02
C LYS A 311 -17.88 -2.31 10.42
N PRO A 312 -16.72 -1.83 10.03
CA PRO A 312 -15.67 -2.67 9.46
C PRO A 312 -15.11 -3.62 10.52
N LYS A 313 -14.78 -4.85 10.12
CA LYS A 313 -14.02 -5.78 10.96
C LYS A 313 -12.55 -5.40 11.05
N LEU A 314 -12.02 -4.81 9.97
CA LEU A 314 -10.63 -4.40 9.88
C LEU A 314 -10.51 -3.23 8.90
N THR A 315 -9.80 -2.17 9.29
CA THR A 315 -9.54 -0.99 8.43
C THR A 315 -8.09 -0.87 8.00
N THR A 316 -7.15 -1.34 8.84
CA THR A 316 -5.71 -1.35 8.48
C THR A 316 -5.49 -2.24 7.27
N GLY A 317 -4.85 -1.71 6.23
CA GLY A 317 -4.64 -2.40 4.96
C GLY A 317 -5.79 -2.27 3.95
N ALA A 318 -6.83 -1.48 4.25
CA ALA A 318 -7.93 -1.23 3.31
C ALA A 318 -7.45 -0.46 2.06
N GLY A 319 -6.53 0.50 2.24
CA GLY A 319 -5.86 1.22 1.14
C GLY A 319 -5.05 0.28 0.26
N ASP A 320 -4.21 -0.57 0.87
CA ASP A 320 -3.38 -1.54 0.12
C ASP A 320 -4.23 -2.53 -0.68
N ASN A 321 -5.35 -2.97 -0.11
CA ASN A 321 -6.32 -3.80 -0.84
C ASN A 321 -6.99 -3.06 -1.99
N LEU A 322 -7.31 -1.77 -1.81
CA LEU A 322 -7.82 -0.93 -2.89
C LEU A 322 -6.78 -0.79 -4.00
N ASN A 323 -5.53 -0.46 -3.63
CA ASN A 323 -4.39 -0.36 -4.55
C ASN A 323 -4.19 -1.67 -5.34
N ALA A 324 -4.29 -2.82 -4.67
CA ALA A 324 -4.18 -4.13 -5.32
C ALA A 324 -5.27 -4.35 -6.38
N GLY A 325 -6.53 -4.08 -6.03
CA GLY A 325 -7.65 -4.21 -6.98
C GLY A 325 -7.53 -3.25 -8.16
N PHE A 326 -7.16 -1.99 -7.90
CA PHE A 326 -6.94 -0.99 -8.93
C PHE A 326 -5.81 -1.37 -9.89
N CYS A 327 -4.65 -1.74 -9.34
CA CYS A 327 -3.49 -2.17 -10.11
C CYS A 327 -3.80 -3.42 -10.95
N LEU A 328 -4.52 -4.39 -10.38
CA LEU A 328 -4.99 -5.57 -11.11
C LEU A 328 -5.91 -5.17 -12.27
N GLY A 329 -6.85 -4.25 -12.02
CA GLY A 329 -7.77 -3.76 -13.04
C GLY A 329 -7.05 -3.17 -14.26
N LEU A 330 -6.08 -2.28 -14.03
CA LEU A 330 -5.27 -1.70 -15.09
C LEU A 330 -4.39 -2.75 -15.80
N ALA A 331 -3.80 -3.69 -15.05
CA ALA A 331 -2.98 -4.76 -15.63
C ALA A 331 -3.81 -5.75 -16.47
N LEU A 332 -5.10 -5.91 -16.16
CA LEU A 332 -6.07 -6.65 -16.98
C LEU A 332 -6.57 -5.86 -18.21
N ASN A 333 -6.08 -4.64 -18.41
CA ASN A 333 -6.55 -3.71 -19.44
C ASN A 333 -8.06 -3.44 -19.33
N LEU A 334 -8.57 -3.27 -18.09
CA LEU A 334 -9.89 -2.71 -17.86
C LEU A 334 -9.82 -1.19 -18.09
N ASP A 335 -10.95 -0.60 -18.45
CA ASP A 335 -11.04 0.85 -18.52
C ASP A 335 -10.87 1.49 -17.11
N PRO A 336 -10.49 2.77 -17.01
CA PRO A 336 -10.16 3.40 -15.74
C PRO A 336 -11.31 3.36 -14.71
N LEU A 337 -12.56 3.53 -15.15
CA LEU A 337 -13.71 3.47 -14.25
C LEU A 337 -13.89 2.06 -13.68
N SER A 338 -13.75 1.03 -14.49
CA SER A 338 -13.77 -0.36 -14.05
C SER A 338 -12.60 -0.69 -13.12
N ALA A 339 -11.40 -0.13 -13.35
CA ALA A 339 -10.24 -0.35 -12.50
C ALA A 339 -10.43 0.26 -11.10
N ILE A 340 -10.87 1.53 -10.97
CA ILE A 340 -11.16 2.13 -9.66
C ILE A 340 -12.34 1.42 -8.97
N THR A 341 -13.33 0.92 -9.72
CA THR A 341 -14.44 0.15 -9.17
C THR A 341 -13.97 -1.19 -8.61
N LEU A 342 -13.00 -1.87 -9.26
CA LEU A 342 -12.39 -3.11 -8.74
C LEU A 342 -11.58 -2.82 -7.47
N GLY A 343 -10.86 -1.70 -7.41
CA GLY A 343 -10.19 -1.24 -6.19
C GLY A 343 -11.16 -1.07 -5.03
N ALA A 344 -12.27 -0.33 -5.25
CA ALA A 344 -13.33 -0.12 -4.26
C ALA A 344 -13.98 -1.45 -3.83
N CYS A 345 -14.22 -2.36 -4.77
CA CYS A 345 -14.75 -3.70 -4.53
C CYS A 345 -13.82 -4.52 -3.63
N THR A 346 -12.52 -4.54 -3.92
CA THR A 346 -11.51 -5.27 -3.15
C THR A 346 -11.41 -4.76 -1.72
N SER A 347 -11.30 -3.45 -1.53
CA SER A 347 -11.28 -2.81 -0.22
C SER A 347 -12.58 -3.04 0.55
N GLY A 348 -13.72 -2.88 -0.12
CA GLY A 348 -15.06 -3.09 0.47
C GLY A 348 -15.30 -4.53 0.95
N TYR A 349 -14.80 -5.52 0.22
CA TYR A 349 -14.79 -6.91 0.65
C TYR A 349 -13.86 -7.11 1.86
N TYR A 350 -12.63 -6.58 1.76
CA TYR A 350 -11.61 -6.71 2.80
C TYR A 350 -12.09 -6.19 4.16
N VAL A 351 -12.63 -4.98 4.22
CA VAL A 351 -13.05 -4.39 5.50
C VAL A 351 -14.20 -5.15 6.17
N ARG A 352 -15.02 -5.87 5.39
CA ARG A 352 -16.12 -6.71 5.90
C ARG A 352 -15.67 -8.09 6.37
N ASN A 353 -14.64 -8.65 5.73
CA ASN A 353 -14.23 -10.03 5.91
C ASN A 353 -12.89 -10.20 6.63
N ALA A 354 -12.13 -9.10 6.86
CA ALA A 354 -10.76 -9.08 7.39
C ALA A 354 -9.80 -9.98 6.60
N LYS A 355 -10.06 -10.17 5.30
CA LYS A 355 -9.24 -10.91 4.34
C LYS A 355 -9.50 -10.40 2.92
N SER A 356 -8.49 -10.48 2.07
CA SER A 356 -8.60 -10.14 0.66
C SER A 356 -9.49 -11.12 -0.10
N PRO A 357 -10.24 -10.68 -1.12
CA PRO A 357 -11.07 -11.57 -1.94
C PRO A 357 -10.22 -12.40 -2.90
N THR A 358 -10.66 -13.61 -3.20
CA THR A 358 -10.25 -14.30 -4.43
C THR A 358 -10.92 -13.65 -5.64
N PHE A 359 -10.47 -13.99 -6.86
CA PHE A 359 -11.05 -13.42 -8.09
C PHE A 359 -12.54 -13.71 -8.22
N ASP A 360 -12.97 -14.94 -7.89
CA ASP A 360 -14.39 -15.33 -7.89
C ASP A 360 -15.19 -14.61 -6.79
N GLN A 361 -14.59 -14.39 -5.63
CA GLN A 361 -15.24 -13.64 -4.54
C GLN A 361 -15.39 -12.15 -4.90
N ALA A 362 -14.45 -11.55 -5.62
CA ALA A 362 -14.60 -10.19 -6.11
C ALA A 362 -15.73 -10.06 -7.13
N ILE A 363 -15.87 -11.03 -8.04
CA ILE A 363 -17.00 -11.08 -8.98
C ILE A 363 -18.33 -11.16 -8.21
N ALA A 364 -18.45 -12.10 -7.27
CA ALA A 364 -19.66 -12.27 -6.48
C ALA A 364 -19.99 -11.03 -5.63
N PHE A 365 -18.96 -10.40 -5.04
CA PHE A 365 -19.15 -9.20 -4.25
C PHE A 365 -19.59 -8.01 -5.10
N ALA A 366 -19.06 -7.87 -6.32
CA ALA A 366 -19.53 -6.85 -7.27
C ALA A 366 -21.01 -7.05 -7.65
N GLU A 367 -21.45 -8.29 -7.83
CA GLU A 367 -22.87 -8.62 -8.07
C GLU A 367 -23.76 -8.29 -6.86
N ASP A 368 -23.31 -8.59 -5.65
CA ASP A 368 -24.02 -8.25 -4.42
C ASP A 368 -24.07 -6.73 -4.19
N TRP A 369 -22.99 -6.03 -4.57
CA TRP A 369 -22.95 -4.56 -4.53
C TRP A 369 -23.93 -3.94 -5.52
N ASP A 370 -23.96 -4.39 -6.77
CA ASP A 370 -24.94 -3.94 -7.78
C ASP A 370 -26.38 -4.20 -7.33
N ALA A 371 -26.63 -5.32 -6.63
CA ALA A 371 -27.93 -5.68 -6.08
C ALA A 371 -28.30 -4.92 -4.79
N GLY A 372 -27.43 -4.04 -4.27
CA GLY A 372 -27.66 -3.27 -3.03
C GLY A 372 -27.65 -4.11 -1.76
N LYS A 373 -26.94 -5.25 -1.75
CA LYS A 373 -26.88 -6.16 -0.58
C LYS A 373 -25.68 -5.88 0.34
N VAL A 374 -24.75 -4.97 -0.06
CA VAL A 374 -23.53 -4.64 0.68
C VAL A 374 -23.37 -3.13 0.83
#